data_234622b3c42c21837ce5518bec0f8b2e
#
_entry.id   234622b3c42c21837ce5518bec0f8b2e
#
_cell.length_a   1.000
_cell.length_b   1.000
_cell.length_c   1.000
_cell.angle_alpha   90.00
_cell.angle_beta   90.00
_cell.angle_gamma   90.00
#
_symmetry.space_group_name_H-M   'P 1'
#
loop_
_entity.id
_entity.type
_entity.pdbx_description
1 polymer ?
#
loop_
_entity_poly.entity_id
_entity_poly.type
_entity_poly.pdbx_seq_one_letter_code
_entity_poly.pdbx_strand_id
1 'polypeptide(L)'
;MIAAIVDVGSNTIRLTVYQYEGQDTQVLFHRKTMAGLVHYIDKKRMSDAGIRVVCQTLNDYMSMLKQLPVTPDSIHVFATAAIRNIANTRQVVDAIRESAGIEVEVISGDEEARLSYVGAMHSVELEEGVLVDIGGGSSEIAVFQNKEICYSDSLPIGCLNAYEKCVEKIIPSEKERQAIAELVQKQLQAMSIPELGPLPICGVGGTIRASFKLKGVLGETDQANQMSIEELQGMIRRFKNHKKKHIAPILVKTPDRIHTLIPGMILLNEIARFFQSEVVHISRFGVREGFLYDRLAKGSEEK
;
A
#
# COMPACT_ATOMS: atom_id res chain seq x y z
N MET A 1 -8.69 -14.00 -20.49
CA MET A 1 -7.83 -12.89 -20.97
C MET A 1 -6.58 -12.79 -20.11
N ILE A 2 -5.52 -12.09 -20.57
CA ILE A 2 -4.29 -11.88 -19.80
C ILE A 2 -4.05 -10.37 -19.71
N ALA A 3 -3.70 -9.87 -18.52
CA ALA A 3 -3.27 -8.49 -18.31
C ALA A 3 -2.04 -8.43 -17.42
N ALA A 4 -1.13 -7.50 -17.74
CA ALA A 4 0.02 -7.17 -16.91
C ALA A 4 -0.21 -5.79 -16.27
N ILE A 5 -0.20 -5.74 -14.95
CA ILE A 5 -0.40 -4.49 -14.20
C ILE A 5 0.88 -4.16 -13.46
N VAL A 6 1.39 -2.94 -13.68
CA VAL A 6 2.56 -2.40 -12.98
C VAL A 6 2.12 -1.25 -12.09
N ASP A 7 2.40 -1.39 -10.81
CA ASP A 7 2.17 -0.40 -9.76
C ASP A 7 3.50 0.25 -9.36
N VAL A 8 3.65 1.55 -9.64
CA VAL A 8 4.84 2.35 -9.30
C VAL A 8 4.59 3.09 -7.99
N GLY A 9 4.91 2.41 -6.88
CA GLY A 9 4.75 2.95 -5.53
C GLY A 9 6.04 3.58 -4.95
N SER A 10 5.93 4.23 -3.81
CA SER A 10 7.02 4.97 -3.15
C SER A 10 8.22 4.12 -2.72
N ASN A 11 7.99 2.91 -2.28
CA ASN A 11 9.03 1.99 -1.83
C ASN A 11 9.29 0.86 -2.82
N THR A 12 8.25 0.42 -3.53
CA THR A 12 8.31 -0.75 -4.39
C THR A 12 7.63 -0.49 -5.72
N ILE A 13 8.24 -0.99 -6.79
CA ILE A 13 7.58 -1.16 -8.08
C ILE A 13 7.18 -2.63 -8.21
N ARG A 14 5.95 -2.89 -8.62
CA ARG A 14 5.39 -4.25 -8.68
C ARG A 14 4.76 -4.51 -10.03
N LEU A 15 5.19 -5.60 -10.66
CA LEU A 15 4.53 -6.20 -11.82
C LEU A 15 3.72 -7.40 -11.36
N THR A 16 2.48 -7.50 -11.79
CA THR A 16 1.67 -8.72 -11.66
C THR A 16 1.00 -9.01 -12.99
N VAL A 17 1.11 -10.25 -13.44
CA VAL A 17 0.43 -10.77 -14.64
C VAL A 17 -0.73 -11.62 -14.17
N TYR A 18 -1.92 -11.26 -14.61
CA TYR A 18 -3.18 -11.94 -14.29
C TYR A 18 -3.71 -12.67 -15.51
N GLN A 19 -4.24 -13.87 -15.31
CA GLN A 19 -5.25 -14.45 -16.17
C GLN A 19 -6.60 -14.18 -15.54
N TYR A 20 -7.58 -13.72 -16.32
CA TYR A 20 -8.91 -13.39 -15.80
C TYR A 20 -10.01 -13.72 -16.81
N GLU A 21 -11.18 -14.09 -16.27
CA GLU A 21 -12.42 -14.33 -17.02
C GLU A 21 -13.59 -13.85 -16.13
N GLY A 22 -14.25 -12.76 -16.54
CA GLY A 22 -15.18 -12.06 -15.65
C GLY A 22 -14.50 -11.70 -14.32
N GLN A 23 -15.07 -12.16 -13.21
CA GLN A 23 -14.53 -11.93 -11.86
C GLN A 23 -13.51 -13.00 -11.40
N ASP A 24 -13.37 -14.09 -12.13
CA ASP A 24 -12.39 -15.11 -11.81
C ASP A 24 -11.00 -14.65 -12.25
N THR A 25 -10.08 -14.58 -11.28
CA THR A 25 -8.72 -14.11 -11.52
C THR A 25 -7.68 -15.04 -10.92
N GLN A 26 -6.63 -15.28 -11.69
CA GLN A 26 -5.46 -16.03 -11.26
C GLN A 26 -4.18 -15.22 -11.51
N VAL A 27 -3.33 -15.15 -10.50
CA VAL A 27 -1.98 -14.58 -10.67
C VAL A 27 -1.10 -15.62 -11.35
N LEU A 28 -0.65 -15.34 -12.57
CA LEU A 28 0.29 -16.20 -13.32
C LEU A 28 1.73 -15.92 -12.90
N PHE A 29 2.06 -14.64 -12.71
CA PHE A 29 3.42 -14.20 -12.41
C PHE A 29 3.39 -12.89 -11.61
N HIS A 30 4.34 -12.72 -10.71
CA HIS A 30 4.54 -11.43 -10.06
C HIS A 30 6.04 -11.14 -9.84
N ARG A 31 6.42 -9.87 -9.95
CA ARG A 31 7.74 -9.36 -9.63
C ARG A 31 7.63 -8.14 -8.73
N LYS A 32 8.50 -8.06 -7.73
CA LYS A 32 8.61 -6.92 -6.83
C LYS A 32 10.05 -6.43 -6.85
N THR A 33 10.23 -5.14 -7.09
CA THR A 33 11.53 -4.46 -7.00
C THR A 33 11.47 -3.42 -5.88
N MET A 34 12.43 -3.47 -4.95
CA MET A 34 12.59 -2.49 -3.89
C MET A 34 13.28 -1.26 -4.49
N ALA A 35 12.52 -0.34 -5.04
CA ALA A 35 13.04 0.84 -5.74
C ALA A 35 13.40 1.98 -4.79
N GLY A 36 12.73 2.08 -3.62
CA GLY A 36 13.01 3.10 -2.61
C GLY A 36 12.88 4.53 -3.15
N LEU A 37 11.90 4.79 -4.01
CA LEU A 37 11.81 6.05 -4.76
C LEU A 37 11.75 7.29 -3.86
N VAL A 38 11.22 7.15 -2.66
CA VAL A 38 11.14 8.24 -1.69
C VAL A 38 12.53 8.82 -1.36
N HIS A 39 13.60 8.00 -1.33
CA HIS A 39 14.96 8.45 -1.06
C HIS A 39 15.56 9.32 -2.18
N TYR A 40 14.96 9.29 -3.36
CA TYR A 40 15.38 10.10 -4.51
C TYR A 40 14.58 11.40 -4.65
N ILE A 41 13.68 11.69 -3.69
CA ILE A 41 12.83 12.88 -3.69
C ILE A 41 13.37 13.88 -2.67
N ASP A 42 13.86 15.02 -3.16
CA ASP A 42 14.23 16.18 -2.33
C ASP A 42 13.41 17.39 -2.76
N LYS A 43 12.92 18.19 -1.80
CA LYS A 43 12.11 19.40 -2.02
C LYS A 43 10.98 19.18 -3.05
N LYS A 44 10.28 18.05 -2.94
CA LYS A 44 9.23 17.62 -3.87
C LYS A 44 9.72 17.43 -5.32
N ARG A 45 10.96 17.10 -5.55
CA ARG A 45 11.47 16.76 -6.89
C ARG A 45 12.20 15.43 -6.85
N MET A 46 11.91 14.56 -7.81
CA MET A 46 12.67 13.34 -8.02
C MET A 46 13.97 13.69 -8.74
N SER A 47 15.07 13.20 -8.21
CA SER A 47 16.40 13.37 -8.83
C SER A 47 16.54 12.54 -10.10
N ASP A 48 17.49 12.89 -10.97
CA ASP A 48 17.80 12.12 -12.19
C ASP A 48 18.21 10.67 -11.86
N ALA A 49 18.81 10.44 -10.69
CA ALA A 49 19.10 9.08 -10.21
C ALA A 49 17.81 8.29 -9.94
N GLY A 50 16.79 8.92 -9.32
CA GLY A 50 15.48 8.31 -9.11
C GLY A 50 14.76 8.02 -10.42
N ILE A 51 14.79 8.95 -11.36
CA ILE A 51 14.22 8.75 -12.71
C ILE A 51 14.87 7.55 -13.40
N ARG A 52 16.20 7.44 -13.34
CA ARG A 52 16.92 6.26 -13.90
C ARG A 52 16.49 4.96 -13.24
N VAL A 53 16.29 4.93 -11.92
CA VAL A 53 15.84 3.73 -11.20
C VAL A 53 14.45 3.29 -11.67
N VAL A 54 13.52 4.22 -11.83
CA VAL A 54 12.18 3.92 -12.36
C VAL A 54 12.28 3.38 -13.79
N CYS A 55 12.96 4.10 -14.69
CA CYS A 55 13.11 3.72 -16.09
C CYS A 55 13.78 2.34 -16.24
N GLN A 56 14.87 2.09 -15.51
CA GLN A 56 15.54 0.79 -15.55
C GLN A 56 14.63 -0.34 -15.09
N THR A 57 13.92 -0.14 -13.96
CA THR A 57 13.00 -1.16 -13.42
C THR A 57 11.88 -1.48 -14.41
N LEU A 58 11.30 -0.45 -15.05
CA LEU A 58 10.24 -0.65 -16.04
C LEU A 58 10.78 -1.32 -17.31
N ASN A 59 11.97 -0.97 -17.78
CA ASN A 59 12.62 -1.65 -18.91
C ASN A 59 12.87 -3.14 -18.62
N ASP A 60 13.34 -3.46 -17.39
CA ASP A 60 13.52 -4.84 -16.96
C ASP A 60 12.19 -5.61 -16.98
N TYR A 61 11.09 -4.97 -16.52
CA TYR A 61 9.77 -5.57 -16.54
C TYR A 61 9.24 -5.77 -17.97
N MET A 62 9.41 -4.79 -18.85
CA MET A 62 9.03 -4.93 -20.26
C MET A 62 9.82 -6.05 -20.94
N SER A 63 11.10 -6.20 -20.61
CA SER A 63 11.93 -7.29 -21.12
C SER A 63 11.44 -8.67 -20.65
N MET A 64 10.96 -8.79 -19.41
CA MET A 64 10.33 -10.01 -18.92
C MET A 64 9.00 -10.29 -19.63
N LEU A 65 8.15 -9.25 -19.81
CA LEU A 65 6.84 -9.39 -20.44
C LEU A 65 6.92 -9.86 -21.90
N LYS A 66 7.99 -9.51 -22.62
CA LYS A 66 8.24 -10.00 -23.98
C LYS A 66 8.40 -11.54 -24.07
N GLN A 67 8.68 -12.20 -22.95
CA GLN A 67 8.80 -13.66 -22.87
C GLN A 67 7.46 -14.34 -22.51
N LEU A 68 6.40 -13.59 -22.26
CA LEU A 68 5.09 -14.05 -21.87
C LEU A 68 4.07 -13.75 -22.96
N PRO A 69 2.93 -14.47 -23.02
CA PRO A 69 1.87 -14.19 -23.99
C PRO A 69 1.05 -12.96 -23.59
N VAL A 70 1.74 -11.82 -23.44
CA VAL A 70 1.17 -10.52 -23.06
C VAL A 70 1.32 -9.57 -24.24
N THR A 71 0.20 -9.02 -24.72
CA THR A 71 0.21 -8.02 -25.79
C THR A 71 0.48 -6.62 -25.25
N PRO A 72 1.02 -5.67 -26.03
CA PRO A 72 1.24 -4.30 -25.57
C PRO A 72 -0.03 -3.66 -24.99
N ASP A 73 -1.18 -3.86 -25.61
CA ASP A 73 -2.48 -3.29 -25.18
C ASP A 73 -3.00 -3.87 -23.86
N SER A 74 -2.44 -5.00 -23.42
CA SER A 74 -2.76 -5.63 -22.12
C SER A 74 -1.77 -5.27 -21.01
N ILE A 75 -0.85 -4.32 -21.27
CA ILE A 75 0.10 -3.82 -20.27
C ILE A 75 -0.41 -2.48 -19.74
N HIS A 76 -0.69 -2.43 -18.46
CA HIS A 76 -1.17 -1.23 -17.77
C HIS A 76 -0.18 -0.83 -16.70
N VAL A 77 0.24 0.44 -16.72
CA VAL A 77 1.18 1.00 -15.74
C VAL A 77 0.55 2.20 -15.09
N PHE A 78 0.41 2.16 -13.77
CA PHE A 78 -0.01 3.32 -13.02
C PHE A 78 1.02 3.69 -11.94
N ALA A 79 1.02 4.96 -11.58
CA ALA A 79 1.90 5.51 -10.55
C ALA A 79 1.08 6.22 -9.48
N THR A 80 1.53 6.08 -8.24
CA THR A 80 0.87 6.62 -7.05
C THR A 80 1.72 7.72 -6.40
N ALA A 81 1.69 7.86 -5.09
CA ALA A 81 2.25 8.98 -4.33
C ALA A 81 3.68 9.40 -4.72
N ALA A 82 4.57 8.47 -5.07
CA ALA A 82 5.97 8.79 -5.41
C ALA A 82 6.13 9.63 -6.67
N ILE A 83 5.22 9.50 -7.63
CA ILE A 83 5.22 10.29 -8.87
C ILE A 83 4.10 11.35 -8.83
N ARG A 84 2.98 11.07 -8.19
CA ARG A 84 1.87 12.02 -8.04
C ARG A 84 2.27 13.29 -7.29
N ASN A 85 3.04 13.15 -6.20
CA ASN A 85 3.27 14.24 -5.24
C ASN A 85 4.57 15.02 -5.48
N ILE A 86 5.17 14.93 -6.65
CA ILE A 86 6.40 15.65 -7.01
C ILE A 86 6.15 16.77 -8.01
N ALA A 87 7.00 17.80 -7.97
CA ALA A 87 6.88 18.97 -8.86
C ALA A 87 7.30 18.66 -10.31
N ASN A 88 8.07 17.60 -10.54
CA ASN A 88 8.56 17.21 -11.85
C ASN A 88 7.92 15.92 -12.39
N THR A 89 6.66 15.67 -12.04
CA THR A 89 5.87 14.50 -12.50
C THR A 89 5.94 14.34 -14.02
N ARG A 90 5.71 15.42 -14.77
CA ARG A 90 5.77 15.38 -16.23
C ARG A 90 7.13 14.92 -16.76
N GLN A 91 8.22 15.46 -16.22
CA GLN A 91 9.58 15.04 -16.59
C GLN A 91 9.79 13.53 -16.35
N VAL A 92 9.29 12.98 -15.23
CA VAL A 92 9.41 11.56 -14.93
C VAL A 92 8.60 10.72 -15.92
N VAL A 93 7.35 11.09 -16.19
CA VAL A 93 6.47 10.36 -17.10
C VAL A 93 7.02 10.41 -18.53
N ASP A 94 7.49 11.58 -19.00
CA ASP A 94 8.12 11.72 -20.31
C ASP A 94 9.38 10.84 -20.44
N ALA A 95 10.24 10.82 -19.43
CA ALA A 95 11.43 9.96 -19.40
C ALA A 95 11.08 8.45 -19.43
N ILE A 96 10.02 8.03 -18.76
CA ILE A 96 9.53 6.65 -18.80
C ILE A 96 9.05 6.30 -20.21
N ARG A 97 8.25 7.17 -20.83
CA ARG A 97 7.75 6.97 -22.20
C ARG A 97 8.90 6.87 -23.21
N GLU A 98 9.88 7.78 -23.13
CA GLU A 98 11.06 7.77 -24.01
C GLU A 98 11.94 6.52 -23.80
N SER A 99 12.11 6.09 -22.55
CA SER A 99 13.00 4.97 -22.20
C SER A 99 12.37 3.60 -22.40
N ALA A 100 11.12 3.41 -22.00
CA ALA A 100 10.46 2.10 -21.95
C ALA A 100 9.34 1.94 -23.00
N GLY A 101 8.96 3.02 -23.70
CA GLY A 101 7.90 3.01 -24.72
C GLY A 101 6.51 2.73 -24.15
N ILE A 102 6.28 3.07 -22.86
CA ILE A 102 5.01 2.82 -22.16
C ILE A 102 4.42 4.10 -21.61
N GLU A 103 3.10 4.19 -21.62
CA GLU A 103 2.38 5.25 -20.94
C GLU A 103 2.16 4.90 -19.47
N VAL A 104 2.30 5.92 -18.62
CA VAL A 104 2.08 5.79 -17.18
C VAL A 104 0.89 6.66 -16.76
N GLU A 105 -0.13 6.04 -16.23
CA GLU A 105 -1.25 6.75 -15.63
C GLU A 105 -0.90 7.17 -14.19
N VAL A 106 -0.87 8.46 -13.91
CA VAL A 106 -0.68 8.97 -12.54
C VAL A 106 -2.06 9.11 -11.90
N ILE A 107 -2.43 8.17 -11.05
CA ILE A 107 -3.75 8.16 -10.41
C ILE A 107 -3.80 9.11 -9.19
N SER A 108 -4.97 9.72 -8.95
CA SER A 108 -5.22 10.57 -7.78
C SER A 108 -5.26 9.73 -6.49
N GLY A 109 -5.21 10.39 -5.32
CA GLY A 109 -5.36 9.70 -4.04
C GLY A 109 -6.76 9.07 -3.88
N ASP A 110 -7.80 9.79 -4.32
CA ASP A 110 -9.17 9.28 -4.34
C ASP A 110 -9.32 8.05 -5.22
N GLU A 111 -8.73 8.08 -6.41
CA GLU A 111 -8.78 6.94 -7.33
C GLU A 111 -7.99 5.75 -6.78
N GLU A 112 -6.85 5.99 -6.14
CA GLU A 112 -6.08 4.95 -5.46
C GLU A 112 -6.90 4.31 -4.31
N ALA A 113 -7.57 5.12 -3.49
CA ALA A 113 -8.46 4.67 -2.42
C ALA A 113 -9.66 3.89 -2.98
N ARG A 114 -10.31 4.41 -4.03
CA ARG A 114 -11.45 3.77 -4.70
C ARG A 114 -11.06 2.42 -5.29
N LEU A 115 -9.95 2.35 -6.01
CA LEU A 115 -9.47 1.09 -6.58
C LEU A 115 -9.04 0.10 -5.48
N SER A 116 -8.40 0.57 -4.41
CA SER A 116 -8.08 -0.29 -3.26
C SER A 116 -9.34 -0.86 -2.62
N TYR A 117 -10.43 -0.06 -2.54
CA TYR A 117 -11.73 -0.51 -2.06
C TYR A 117 -12.35 -1.57 -2.98
N VAL A 118 -12.42 -1.32 -4.28
CA VAL A 118 -12.93 -2.29 -5.24
C VAL A 118 -12.19 -3.62 -5.12
N GLY A 119 -10.85 -3.59 -5.09
CA GLY A 119 -10.06 -4.80 -4.92
C GLY A 119 -10.34 -5.50 -3.59
N ALA A 120 -10.40 -4.75 -2.49
CA ALA A 120 -10.59 -5.29 -1.15
C ALA A 120 -11.93 -6.02 -0.99
N MET A 121 -13.00 -5.48 -1.55
CA MET A 121 -14.36 -6.05 -1.44
C MET A 121 -14.50 -7.41 -2.16
N HIS A 122 -13.58 -7.76 -3.05
CA HIS A 122 -13.51 -9.13 -3.58
C HIS A 122 -12.87 -10.16 -2.62
N SER A 123 -12.38 -9.75 -1.46
CA SER A 123 -11.73 -10.65 -0.49
C SER A 123 -12.20 -10.46 0.95
N VAL A 124 -12.97 -9.41 1.21
CA VAL A 124 -13.51 -9.07 2.54
C VAL A 124 -14.97 -8.69 2.37
N GLU A 125 -15.85 -9.29 3.16
CA GLU A 125 -17.28 -8.98 3.17
C GLU A 125 -17.58 -8.07 4.36
N LEU A 126 -17.78 -6.77 4.08
CA LEU A 126 -18.22 -5.76 5.03
C LEU A 126 -19.26 -4.87 4.37
N GLU A 127 -20.34 -4.57 5.09
CA GLU A 127 -21.38 -3.64 4.64
C GLU A 127 -20.99 -2.19 4.90
N GLU A 128 -20.23 -1.96 5.99
CA GLU A 128 -19.73 -0.66 6.39
C GLU A 128 -18.34 -0.79 7.01
N GLY A 129 -17.57 0.28 6.99
CA GLY A 129 -16.23 0.27 7.56
C GLY A 129 -15.33 1.37 7.00
N VAL A 130 -14.07 1.24 7.36
CA VAL A 130 -13.00 2.10 6.86
C VAL A 130 -11.96 1.25 6.14
N LEU A 131 -11.80 1.46 4.84
CA LEU A 131 -10.64 0.92 4.13
C LEU A 131 -9.40 1.74 4.51
N VAL A 132 -8.32 1.05 4.83
CA VAL A 132 -7.01 1.64 5.15
C VAL A 132 -5.94 0.92 4.34
N ASP A 133 -5.32 1.61 3.38
CA ASP A 133 -4.17 1.10 2.61
C ASP A 133 -2.90 1.85 3.01
N ILE A 134 -2.03 1.23 3.80
CA ILE A 134 -0.79 1.86 4.26
C ILE A 134 0.33 1.59 3.26
N GLY A 135 0.61 2.61 2.44
CA GLY A 135 1.74 2.66 1.53
C GLY A 135 3.05 3.08 2.19
N GLY A 136 4.07 3.32 1.35
CA GLY A 136 5.37 3.84 1.81
C GLY A 136 5.35 5.34 2.07
N GLY A 137 4.72 6.10 1.19
CA GLY A 137 4.70 7.57 1.20
C GLY A 137 3.36 8.19 1.58
N SER A 138 2.27 7.44 1.49
CA SER A 138 0.91 7.86 1.84
C SER A 138 0.13 6.71 2.47
N SER A 139 -1.05 7.02 3.00
CA SER A 139 -2.04 6.03 3.42
C SER A 139 -3.40 6.48 2.92
N GLU A 140 -4.03 5.64 2.14
CA GLU A 140 -5.35 5.90 1.58
C GLU A 140 -6.42 5.46 2.58
N ILE A 141 -7.42 6.32 2.77
CA ILE A 141 -8.56 6.10 3.66
C ILE A 141 -9.83 6.25 2.83
N ALA A 142 -10.69 5.24 2.86
CA ALA A 142 -12.04 5.34 2.31
C ALA A 142 -13.05 4.83 3.33
N VAL A 143 -14.01 5.68 3.69
CA VAL A 143 -15.15 5.30 4.52
C VAL A 143 -16.27 4.84 3.61
N PHE A 144 -16.88 3.72 3.95
CA PHE A 144 -17.98 3.16 3.18
C PHE A 144 -19.12 2.71 4.09
N GLN A 145 -20.34 2.87 3.59
CA GLN A 145 -21.60 2.43 4.21
C GLN A 145 -22.50 1.84 3.12
N ASN A 146 -23.19 0.76 3.43
CA ASN A 146 -24.02 0.03 2.46
C ASN A 146 -23.24 -0.36 1.18
N LYS A 147 -21.95 -0.69 1.33
CA LYS A 147 -21.03 -1.00 0.21
C LYS A 147 -20.75 0.17 -0.73
N GLU A 148 -21.08 1.39 -0.36
CA GLU A 148 -20.79 2.59 -1.14
C GLU A 148 -19.78 3.49 -0.40
N ILE A 149 -18.80 4.02 -1.14
CA ILE A 149 -17.83 4.96 -0.58
C ILE A 149 -18.54 6.31 -0.35
N CYS A 150 -18.58 6.76 0.90
CA CYS A 150 -19.12 8.06 1.28
C CYS A 150 -18.03 9.12 1.55
N TYR A 151 -16.79 8.70 1.73
CA TYR A 151 -15.64 9.58 1.89
C TYR A 151 -14.37 8.86 1.44
N SER A 152 -13.48 9.54 0.73
CA SER A 152 -12.13 9.06 0.42
C SER A 152 -11.13 10.21 0.43
N ASP A 153 -9.91 9.92 0.90
CA ASP A 153 -8.79 10.86 0.87
C ASP A 153 -7.46 10.12 1.08
N SER A 154 -6.37 10.79 0.77
CA SER A 154 -5.01 10.28 0.96
C SER A 154 -4.29 11.04 2.07
N LEU A 155 -4.02 10.35 3.17
CA LEU A 155 -3.20 10.85 4.26
C LEU A 155 -1.74 10.96 3.77
N PRO A 156 -1.08 12.14 3.81
CA PRO A 156 0.26 12.33 3.22
C PRO A 156 1.38 11.78 4.13
N ILE A 157 1.11 10.61 4.73
CA ILE A 157 2.04 9.85 5.56
C ILE A 157 1.85 8.35 5.34
N GLY A 158 2.94 7.65 5.03
CA GLY A 158 3.03 6.20 4.95
C GLY A 158 4.14 5.68 5.85
N CYS A 159 4.33 4.36 5.86
CA CYS A 159 5.26 3.72 6.79
C CYS A 159 6.74 4.10 6.56
N LEU A 160 7.15 4.40 5.32
CA LEU A 160 8.53 4.73 4.99
C LEU A 160 8.84 6.20 5.32
N ASN A 161 8.00 7.15 4.89
CA ASN A 161 8.25 8.55 5.22
C ASN A 161 8.03 8.88 6.70
N ALA A 162 7.21 8.11 7.43
CA ALA A 162 7.13 8.17 8.88
C ALA A 162 8.44 7.72 9.54
N TYR A 163 9.02 6.62 9.03
CA TYR A 163 10.33 6.15 9.45
C TYR A 163 11.40 7.23 9.22
N GLU A 164 11.52 7.75 8.01
CA GLU A 164 12.52 8.75 7.64
C GLU A 164 12.44 10.05 8.45
N LYS A 165 11.21 10.49 8.77
CA LYS A 165 11.00 11.73 9.52
C LYS A 165 11.22 11.59 11.02
N CYS A 166 10.97 10.41 11.58
CA CYS A 166 10.87 10.26 13.04
C CYS A 166 11.88 9.28 13.65
N VAL A 167 12.57 8.46 12.86
CA VAL A 167 13.39 7.36 13.37
C VAL A 167 14.84 7.51 12.94
N GLU A 168 15.74 7.60 13.90
CA GLU A 168 17.20 7.71 13.64
C GLU A 168 17.86 6.36 13.40
N LYS A 169 17.36 5.30 14.05
CA LYS A 169 17.90 3.94 13.95
C LYS A 169 16.90 3.02 13.24
N ILE A 170 17.18 1.73 13.19
CA ILE A 170 16.32 0.74 12.51
C ILE A 170 14.99 0.56 13.25
N ILE A 171 15.02 0.49 14.58
CA ILE A 171 13.83 0.27 15.41
C ILE A 171 13.54 1.55 16.19
N PRO A 172 12.32 2.10 16.10
CA PRO A 172 11.98 3.34 16.79
C PRO A 172 12.00 3.19 18.31
N SER A 173 12.65 4.14 18.99
CA SER A 173 12.58 4.34 20.43
C SER A 173 11.17 4.76 20.86
N GLU A 174 10.90 4.79 22.17
CA GLU A 174 9.60 5.23 22.70
C GLU A 174 9.28 6.67 22.27
N LYS A 175 10.26 7.59 22.34
CA LYS A 175 10.09 8.98 21.92
C LYS A 175 9.77 9.09 20.43
N GLU A 176 10.44 8.31 19.59
CA GLU A 176 10.22 8.30 18.15
C GLU A 176 8.85 7.70 17.79
N ARG A 177 8.38 6.69 18.53
CA ARG A 177 7.02 6.14 18.37
C ARG A 177 5.95 7.18 18.70
N GLN A 178 6.15 7.93 19.78
CA GLN A 178 5.27 9.03 20.15
C GLN A 178 5.25 10.09 19.05
N ALA A 179 6.41 10.47 18.51
CA ALA A 179 6.50 11.43 17.41
C ALA A 179 5.75 10.95 16.14
N ILE A 180 5.83 9.64 15.82
CA ILE A 180 5.05 9.06 14.72
C ILE A 180 3.56 9.18 15.03
N ALA A 181 3.11 8.81 16.23
CA ALA A 181 1.71 8.88 16.62
C ALA A 181 1.16 10.32 16.54
N GLU A 182 1.88 11.29 17.07
CA GLU A 182 1.51 12.72 17.02
C GLU A 182 1.43 13.23 15.57
N LEU A 183 2.37 12.82 14.72
CA LEU A 183 2.36 13.19 13.31
C LEU A 183 1.11 12.65 12.61
N VAL A 184 0.73 11.37 12.85
CA VAL A 184 -0.48 10.76 12.28
C VAL A 184 -1.73 11.45 12.78
N GLN A 185 -1.85 11.65 14.10
CA GLN A 185 -3.01 12.32 14.70
C GLN A 185 -3.22 13.72 14.13
N LYS A 186 -2.14 14.50 13.98
CA LYS A 186 -2.20 15.83 13.36
C LYS A 186 -2.72 15.79 11.93
N GLN A 187 -2.31 14.79 11.15
CA GLN A 187 -2.77 14.64 9.77
C GLN A 187 -4.24 14.23 9.71
N LEU A 188 -4.67 13.28 10.57
CA LEU A 188 -6.07 12.85 10.65
C LEU A 188 -7.00 14.00 11.05
N GLN A 189 -6.60 14.82 12.01
CA GLN A 189 -7.36 16.01 12.43
C GLN A 189 -7.50 17.08 11.35
N ALA A 190 -6.58 17.12 10.39
CA ALA A 190 -6.63 18.05 9.26
C ALA A 190 -7.52 17.57 8.12
N MET A 191 -7.96 16.31 8.14
CA MET A 191 -8.88 15.73 7.14
C MET A 191 -10.32 16.06 7.53
N SER A 192 -11.16 16.29 6.52
CA SER A 192 -12.61 16.54 6.73
C SER A 192 -13.39 15.22 6.79
N ILE A 193 -12.95 14.29 7.63
CA ILE A 193 -13.60 12.97 7.78
C ILE A 193 -14.94 13.17 8.50
N PRO A 194 -16.06 12.59 8.01
CA PRO A 194 -17.34 12.63 8.70
C PRO A 194 -17.25 12.03 10.12
N GLU A 195 -17.97 12.62 11.08
CA GLU A 195 -18.15 11.99 12.38
C GLU A 195 -19.02 10.72 12.24
N LEU A 196 -18.40 9.59 12.51
CA LEU A 196 -19.05 8.28 12.42
C LEU A 196 -18.80 7.53 13.74
N GLY A 197 -19.70 6.63 14.06
CA GLY A 197 -19.52 5.70 15.19
C GLY A 197 -18.34 4.75 14.97
N PRO A 198 -18.15 3.78 15.89
CA PRO A 198 -17.12 2.77 15.74
C PRO A 198 -17.28 1.99 14.42
N LEU A 199 -16.22 1.94 13.62
CA LEU A 199 -16.22 1.25 12.32
C LEU A 199 -15.11 0.19 12.26
N PRO A 200 -15.37 -1.01 11.70
CA PRO A 200 -14.32 -1.98 11.44
C PRO A 200 -13.37 -1.47 10.35
N ILE A 201 -12.10 -1.86 10.43
CA ILE A 201 -11.12 -1.55 9.38
C ILE A 201 -11.05 -2.68 8.39
N CYS A 202 -11.13 -2.34 7.09
CA CYS A 202 -10.67 -3.17 5.99
C CYS A 202 -9.23 -2.79 5.66
N GLY A 203 -8.28 -3.60 6.10
CA GLY A 203 -6.86 -3.31 5.99
C GLY A 203 -6.24 -3.87 4.72
N VAL A 204 -5.61 -3.00 3.93
CA VAL A 204 -4.95 -3.30 2.65
C VAL A 204 -3.45 -3.03 2.75
N GLY A 205 -2.70 -3.51 1.81
CA GLY A 205 -1.29 -3.19 1.64
C GLY A 205 -0.34 -4.15 2.34
N GLY A 206 0.92 -3.98 1.98
CA GLY A 206 1.97 -4.90 2.42
C GLY A 206 2.34 -4.77 3.89
N THR A 207 2.14 -3.61 4.49
CA THR A 207 2.41 -3.34 5.90
C THR A 207 1.42 -4.08 6.79
N ILE A 208 0.13 -3.98 6.48
CA ILE A 208 -0.93 -4.64 7.26
C ILE A 208 -0.81 -6.17 7.15
N ARG A 209 -0.60 -6.70 5.93
CA ARG A 209 -0.34 -8.14 5.74
C ARG A 209 0.92 -8.63 6.45
N ALA A 210 1.97 -7.81 6.54
CA ALA A 210 3.18 -8.18 7.29
C ALA A 210 2.95 -8.19 8.80
N SER A 211 2.17 -7.25 9.33
CA SER A 211 1.76 -7.22 10.74
C SER A 211 0.94 -8.48 11.08
N PHE A 212 0.00 -8.86 10.24
CA PHE A 212 -0.79 -10.08 10.41
C PHE A 212 0.06 -11.35 10.37
N LYS A 213 1.01 -11.47 9.43
CA LYS A 213 1.94 -12.60 9.39
C LYS A 213 2.80 -12.69 10.65
N LEU A 214 3.16 -11.56 11.23
CA LEU A 214 3.94 -11.51 12.47
C LEU A 214 3.11 -11.99 13.67
N LYS A 215 1.80 -11.69 13.73
CA LYS A 215 0.86 -12.18 14.74
C LYS A 215 0.95 -13.70 14.86
N GLY A 216 0.85 -14.44 13.77
CA GLY A 216 0.92 -15.91 13.75
C GLY A 216 2.22 -16.48 14.32
N VAL A 217 3.35 -15.75 14.23
CA VAL A 217 4.64 -16.19 14.81
C VAL A 217 4.74 -15.94 16.31
N LEU A 218 4.00 -14.96 16.80
CA LEU A 218 3.99 -14.58 18.21
C LEU A 218 3.07 -15.48 19.06
N GLY A 219 2.45 -16.50 18.46
CA GLY A 219 1.67 -17.52 19.15
C GLY A 219 0.21 -17.15 19.40
N GLU A 220 -0.30 -16.17 18.66
CA GLU A 220 -1.71 -15.78 18.73
C GLU A 220 -2.51 -16.58 17.69
N THR A 221 -3.60 -17.22 18.13
CA THR A 221 -4.43 -18.11 17.32
C THR A 221 -5.06 -17.39 16.14
N ASP A 222 -4.97 -18.02 14.97
CA ASP A 222 -5.45 -17.50 13.70
C ASP A 222 -6.98 -17.51 13.67
N GLN A 223 -7.60 -16.37 13.85
CA GLN A 223 -8.96 -16.14 13.35
C GLN A 223 -8.85 -15.64 11.91
N ALA A 224 -9.62 -16.24 11.01
CA ALA A 224 -9.52 -16.07 9.57
C ALA A 224 -9.35 -14.60 9.12
N ASN A 225 -8.12 -14.22 8.77
CA ASN A 225 -7.78 -12.91 8.22
C ASN A 225 -8.24 -11.69 9.05
N GLN A 226 -8.23 -11.82 10.37
CA GLN A 226 -8.60 -10.73 11.29
C GLN A 226 -7.52 -10.54 12.37
N MET A 227 -7.40 -9.30 12.82
CA MET A 227 -6.50 -8.90 13.90
C MET A 227 -7.22 -7.87 14.78
N SER A 228 -7.33 -8.12 16.08
CA SER A 228 -7.88 -7.12 17.00
C SER A 228 -6.88 -5.97 17.21
N ILE A 229 -7.40 -4.81 17.57
CA ILE A 229 -6.54 -3.66 17.90
C ILE A 229 -5.73 -3.92 19.17
N GLU A 230 -6.26 -4.70 20.10
CA GLU A 230 -5.52 -5.12 21.30
C GLU A 230 -4.30 -5.98 20.94
N GLU A 231 -4.43 -6.92 20.00
CA GLU A 231 -3.32 -7.73 19.47
C GLU A 231 -2.27 -6.86 18.80
N LEU A 232 -2.69 -5.89 17.94
CA LEU A 232 -1.80 -4.92 17.31
C LEU A 232 -1.01 -4.11 18.34
N GLN A 233 -1.69 -3.60 19.36
CA GLN A 233 -1.06 -2.86 20.47
C GLN A 233 -0.11 -3.75 21.27
N GLY A 234 -0.49 -5.01 21.50
CA GLY A 234 0.36 -6.03 22.14
C GLY A 234 1.67 -6.22 21.38
N MET A 235 1.60 -6.36 20.05
CA MET A 235 2.78 -6.45 19.19
C MET A 235 3.65 -5.18 19.28
N ILE A 236 3.06 -3.98 19.16
CA ILE A 236 3.81 -2.72 19.28
C ILE A 236 4.53 -2.63 20.64
N ARG A 237 3.89 -3.03 21.73
CA ARG A 237 4.50 -3.05 23.08
C ARG A 237 5.70 -3.99 23.18
N ARG A 238 5.68 -5.15 22.51
CA ARG A 238 6.80 -6.13 22.54
C ARG A 238 8.09 -5.56 21.96
N PHE A 239 8.01 -4.61 21.03
CA PHE A 239 9.20 -3.99 20.43
C PHE A 239 9.81 -2.84 21.25
N LYS A 240 9.22 -2.45 22.39
CA LYS A 240 9.72 -1.34 23.22
C LYS A 240 11.18 -1.51 23.70
N ASN A 241 11.61 -2.74 23.97
CA ASN A 241 12.87 -3.00 24.65
C ASN A 241 14.04 -3.38 23.73
N HIS A 242 13.93 -3.24 22.42
CA HIS A 242 14.96 -3.55 21.41
C HIS A 242 15.65 -4.92 21.58
N LYS A 243 15.04 -5.86 22.31
CA LYS A 243 15.65 -7.17 22.55
C LYS A 243 15.70 -7.98 21.26
N LYS A 244 16.84 -8.61 20.97
CA LYS A 244 17.07 -9.45 19.78
C LYS A 244 15.94 -10.46 19.54
N LYS A 245 15.41 -11.09 20.60
CA LYS A 245 14.30 -12.05 20.50
C LYS A 245 12.99 -11.47 19.95
N HIS A 246 12.76 -10.15 20.08
CA HIS A 246 11.57 -9.48 19.56
C HIS A 246 11.75 -9.05 18.10
N ILE A 247 12.99 -8.77 17.68
CA ILE A 247 13.32 -8.34 16.32
C ILE A 247 13.46 -9.55 15.38
N ALA A 248 13.96 -10.68 15.90
CA ALA A 248 14.18 -11.90 15.12
C ALA A 248 12.95 -12.35 14.29
N PRO A 249 11.70 -12.33 14.80
CA PRO A 249 10.52 -12.67 14.01
C PRO A 249 10.34 -11.77 12.78
N ILE A 250 10.66 -10.47 12.86
CA ILE A 250 10.58 -9.55 11.71
C ILE A 250 11.62 -9.97 10.66
N LEU A 251 12.86 -10.24 11.08
CA LEU A 251 13.96 -10.65 10.17
C LEU A 251 13.66 -11.99 9.47
N VAL A 252 12.93 -12.88 10.13
CA VAL A 252 12.57 -14.19 9.55
C VAL A 252 11.38 -14.08 8.60
N LYS A 253 10.35 -13.30 8.94
CA LYS A 253 9.08 -13.30 8.20
C LYS A 253 8.94 -12.16 7.21
N THR A 254 9.50 -11.01 7.51
CA THR A 254 9.36 -9.78 6.71
C THR A 254 10.65 -8.94 6.74
N PRO A 255 11.81 -9.50 6.36
CA PRO A 255 13.11 -8.83 6.48
C PRO A 255 13.18 -7.53 5.71
N ASP A 256 12.51 -7.45 4.57
CA ASP A 256 12.38 -6.26 3.72
C ASP A 256 11.60 -5.10 4.38
N ARG A 257 11.03 -5.34 5.57
CA ARG A 257 10.23 -4.36 6.32
C ARG A 257 10.77 -4.06 7.71
N ILE A 258 11.99 -4.41 8.00
CA ILE A 258 12.59 -4.25 9.33
C ILE A 258 12.49 -2.80 9.85
N HIS A 259 12.61 -1.82 8.98
CA HIS A 259 12.55 -0.39 9.32
C HIS A 259 11.15 0.22 9.19
N THR A 260 10.25 -0.36 8.36
CA THR A 260 8.93 0.22 8.08
C THR A 260 7.77 -0.44 8.81
N LEU A 261 7.96 -1.68 9.31
CA LEU A 261 6.86 -2.43 9.91
C LEU A 261 6.30 -1.78 11.18
N ILE A 262 7.19 -1.40 12.11
CA ILE A 262 6.76 -0.79 13.38
C ILE A 262 6.14 0.60 13.16
N PRO A 263 6.75 1.51 12.37
CA PRO A 263 6.08 2.75 11.97
C PRO A 263 4.69 2.50 11.37
N GLY A 264 4.56 1.54 10.45
CA GLY A 264 3.26 1.21 9.84
C GLY A 264 2.24 0.62 10.82
N MET A 265 2.67 -0.16 11.81
CA MET A 265 1.78 -0.64 12.89
C MET A 265 1.29 0.52 13.78
N ILE A 266 2.14 1.54 14.01
CA ILE A 266 1.75 2.74 14.75
C ILE A 266 0.74 3.55 13.93
N LEU A 267 0.97 3.73 12.63
CA LEU A 267 0.01 4.38 11.74
C LEU A 267 -1.36 3.68 11.83
N LEU A 268 -1.39 2.36 11.66
CA LEU A 268 -2.62 1.58 11.74
C LEU A 268 -3.32 1.74 13.10
N ASN A 269 -2.56 1.74 14.19
CA ASN A 269 -3.11 1.90 15.54
C ASN A 269 -3.73 3.30 15.73
N GLU A 270 -3.10 4.36 15.25
CA GLU A 270 -3.63 5.71 15.40
C GLU A 270 -4.87 5.94 14.50
N ILE A 271 -4.88 5.38 13.31
CA ILE A 271 -6.06 5.37 12.43
C ILE A 271 -7.20 4.59 13.11
N ALA A 272 -6.91 3.40 13.66
CA ALA A 272 -7.91 2.61 14.37
C ALA A 272 -8.50 3.34 15.58
N ARG A 273 -7.66 4.05 16.34
CA ARG A 273 -8.13 4.88 17.46
C ARG A 273 -9.03 6.01 17.01
N PHE A 274 -8.70 6.66 15.90
CA PHE A 274 -9.50 7.75 15.34
C PHE A 274 -10.92 7.28 14.97
N PHE A 275 -11.03 6.11 14.33
CA PHE A 275 -12.31 5.51 13.95
C PHE A 275 -12.93 4.62 15.04
N GLN A 276 -12.38 4.59 16.24
CA GLN A 276 -12.81 3.74 17.36
C GLN A 276 -12.96 2.26 16.96
N SER A 277 -12.09 1.80 16.06
CA SER A 277 -12.13 0.44 15.54
C SER A 277 -11.59 -0.57 16.55
N GLU A 278 -12.21 -1.73 16.62
CA GLU A 278 -11.78 -2.84 17.46
C GLU A 278 -11.08 -3.95 16.69
N VAL A 279 -11.34 -4.03 15.38
CA VAL A 279 -10.86 -5.12 14.51
C VAL A 279 -10.41 -4.61 13.15
N VAL A 280 -9.35 -5.26 12.64
CA VAL A 280 -8.86 -5.11 11.27
C VAL A 280 -9.11 -6.39 10.50
N HIS A 281 -9.90 -6.32 9.44
CA HIS A 281 -10.08 -7.37 8.44
C HIS A 281 -9.01 -7.23 7.37
N ILE A 282 -8.20 -8.24 7.15
CA ILE A 282 -7.04 -8.17 6.27
C ILE A 282 -7.41 -8.60 4.86
N SER A 283 -7.37 -7.66 3.93
CA SER A 283 -7.58 -7.95 2.52
C SER A 283 -6.34 -8.55 1.86
N ARG A 284 -6.57 -9.56 1.01
CA ARG A 284 -5.56 -10.12 0.10
C ARG A 284 -5.32 -9.21 -1.09
N PHE A 285 -6.35 -8.48 -1.52
CA PHE A 285 -6.39 -7.65 -2.71
C PHE A 285 -6.27 -6.16 -2.34
N GLY A 286 -5.96 -5.34 -3.32
CA GLY A 286 -5.80 -3.89 -3.16
C GLY A 286 -5.87 -3.20 -4.52
N VAL A 287 -5.17 -2.07 -4.67
CA VAL A 287 -5.27 -1.18 -5.84
C VAL A 287 -5.08 -1.90 -7.18
N ARG A 288 -4.17 -2.88 -7.30
CA ARG A 288 -3.92 -3.60 -8.56
C ARG A 288 -5.08 -4.51 -8.94
N GLU A 289 -5.60 -5.25 -7.99
CA GLU A 289 -6.77 -6.09 -8.20
C GLU A 289 -8.01 -5.23 -8.46
N GLY A 290 -8.15 -4.10 -7.75
CA GLY A 290 -9.19 -3.12 -8.03
C GLY A 290 -9.11 -2.55 -9.44
N PHE A 291 -7.90 -2.20 -9.91
CA PHE A 291 -7.68 -1.77 -11.28
C PHE A 291 -8.12 -2.85 -12.29
N LEU A 292 -7.77 -4.10 -12.02
CA LEU A 292 -8.17 -5.24 -12.85
C LEU A 292 -9.70 -5.38 -12.93
N TYR A 293 -10.37 -5.41 -11.78
CA TYR A 293 -11.82 -5.63 -11.71
C TYR A 293 -12.61 -4.45 -12.24
N ASP A 294 -12.22 -3.24 -11.92
CA ASP A 294 -12.98 -2.05 -12.29
C ASP A 294 -12.83 -1.68 -13.77
N ARG A 295 -11.63 -1.80 -14.33
CA ARG A 295 -11.33 -1.27 -15.67
C ARG A 295 -11.22 -2.32 -16.76
N LEU A 296 -10.86 -3.54 -16.42
CA LEU A 296 -10.59 -4.58 -17.41
C LEU A 296 -11.65 -5.67 -17.38
N ALA A 297 -12.05 -6.16 -16.21
CA ALA A 297 -13.02 -7.23 -16.09
C ALA A 297 -14.45 -6.78 -16.42
N LYS A 298 -14.88 -5.58 -15.99
CA LYS A 298 -16.21 -5.02 -16.35
C LYS A 298 -16.38 -4.80 -17.85
N GLY A 299 -15.35 -4.34 -18.55
CA GLY A 299 -15.39 -4.10 -20.00
C GLY A 299 -15.49 -5.37 -20.86
N SER A 300 -15.35 -6.56 -20.27
CA SER A 300 -15.48 -7.84 -20.95
C SER A 300 -16.89 -8.43 -20.89
N GLU A 301 -17.77 -7.93 -20.03
CA GLU A 301 -19.18 -8.36 -19.92
C GLU A 301 -20.09 -7.59 -20.91
N GLU A 302 -19.62 -6.48 -21.48
CA GLU A 302 -20.38 -5.65 -22.44
C GLU A 302 -20.04 -5.96 -23.92
N LYS A 303 -19.21 -6.96 -24.20
CA LYS A 303 -18.89 -7.43 -25.56
C LYS A 303 -19.36 -8.86 -25.78
#